data_d542dd853970d5d3fe5e341ebd6a5bdf
#
_entry.id   d542dd853970d5d3fe5e341ebd6a5bdf
#
_cell.length_a   1.000
_cell.length_b   1.000
_cell.length_c   1.000
_cell.angle_alpha   90.00
_cell.angle_beta   90.00
_cell.angle_gamma   90.00
#
_symmetry.space_group_name_H-M   'P 1'
#
loop_
_entity.id
_entity.type
_entity.pdbx_description
1 polymer ?
#
loop_
_entity_poly.entity_id
_entity_poly.type
_entity_poly.pdbx_seq_one_letter_code
_entity_poly.pdbx_strand_id
1 'polypeptide(L)'
;KKREILNATEYMVIMNESRLNDGNLPLFNTEQMASLGNGTDWQDETFYYNAPVQNHQVSVSGGTEKANYFLSFGYFDQAGIVGGNYDKSNYKRYSLRSNSIYNIFETKDRSFFNNIDLGVNVGYSRDKSTGIETNSEYGSILGSALTFSPLVPVYADEETAASILAQYPFAVKNGDKVFSIPPSGFQEIA
;
A
#
# COMPACT_ATOMS: atom_id res chain seq x y z
N LYS A 1 -10.75 -5.48 -11.08
CA LYS A 1 -11.23 -4.92 -12.37
C LYS A 1 -11.75 -3.52 -12.10
N LYS A 2 -11.23 -2.53 -12.85
CA LYS A 2 -11.70 -1.15 -12.79
C LYS A 2 -13.17 -1.06 -13.17
N ARG A 3 -13.93 -0.22 -12.49
CA ARG A 3 -15.33 0.09 -12.81
C ARG A 3 -15.37 1.29 -13.75
N GLU A 4 -16.32 1.30 -14.66
CA GLU A 4 -16.62 2.49 -15.45
C GLU A 4 -17.32 3.50 -14.56
N ILE A 5 -16.78 4.71 -14.48
CA ILE A 5 -17.30 5.86 -13.76
C ILE A 5 -17.31 7.06 -14.71
N LEU A 6 -18.10 8.05 -14.38
CA LEU A 6 -18.16 9.29 -15.14
C LEU A 6 -16.83 10.04 -15.07
N ASN A 7 -16.34 10.50 -16.21
CA ASN A 7 -15.27 11.49 -16.25
C ASN A 7 -15.79 12.91 -15.92
N ALA A 8 -14.89 13.89 -15.78
CA ALA A 8 -15.30 15.24 -15.40
C ALA A 8 -16.27 15.87 -16.39
N THR A 9 -16.06 15.68 -17.70
CA THR A 9 -16.97 16.23 -18.72
C THR A 9 -18.35 15.60 -18.63
N GLU A 10 -18.44 14.27 -18.55
CA GLU A 10 -19.70 13.54 -18.40
C GLU A 10 -20.44 13.92 -17.11
N TYR A 11 -19.70 14.05 -16.02
CA TYR A 11 -20.24 14.49 -14.74
C TYR A 11 -20.87 15.90 -14.85
N MET A 12 -20.15 16.86 -15.44
CA MET A 12 -20.67 18.23 -15.63
C MET A 12 -21.90 18.28 -16.54
N VAL A 13 -21.94 17.44 -17.60
CA VAL A 13 -23.12 17.34 -18.49
C VAL A 13 -24.34 16.89 -17.67
N ILE A 14 -24.23 15.83 -16.88
CA ILE A 14 -25.32 15.30 -16.07
C ILE A 14 -25.75 16.32 -15.01
N MET A 15 -24.81 17.00 -14.37
CA MET A 15 -25.14 18.05 -13.38
C MET A 15 -25.88 19.21 -14.02
N ASN A 16 -25.48 19.66 -15.22
CA ASN A 16 -26.20 20.70 -15.96
C ASN A 16 -27.58 20.26 -16.37
N GLU A 17 -27.73 19.00 -16.84
CA GLU A 17 -29.05 18.43 -17.19
C GLU A 17 -29.98 18.38 -15.98
N SER A 18 -29.50 17.93 -14.83
CA SER A 18 -30.26 17.95 -13.59
C SER A 18 -30.73 19.35 -13.21
N ARG A 19 -29.84 20.35 -13.32
CA ARG A 19 -30.19 21.75 -13.03
C ARG A 19 -31.25 22.30 -13.97
N LEU A 20 -31.13 22.00 -15.26
CA LEU A 20 -32.13 22.42 -16.27
C LEU A 20 -33.48 21.77 -16.02
N ASN A 21 -33.52 20.49 -15.64
CA ASN A 21 -34.75 19.79 -15.30
C ASN A 21 -35.46 20.40 -14.06
N ASP A 22 -34.69 20.97 -13.14
CA ASP A 22 -35.20 21.70 -11.97
C ASP A 22 -35.58 23.17 -12.30
N GLY A 23 -35.52 23.59 -13.58
CA GLY A 23 -35.81 24.95 -14.02
C GLY A 23 -34.73 25.98 -13.68
N ASN A 24 -33.53 25.55 -13.34
CA ASN A 24 -32.38 26.39 -13.01
C ASN A 24 -31.45 26.58 -14.21
N LEU A 25 -30.54 27.56 -14.13
CA LEU A 25 -29.46 27.74 -15.11
C LEU A 25 -28.42 26.65 -14.97
N PRO A 26 -27.69 26.28 -16.06
CA PRO A 26 -26.56 25.39 -16.01
C PRO A 26 -25.52 25.83 -14.99
N LEU A 27 -24.93 24.88 -14.30
CA LEU A 27 -23.85 25.13 -13.31
C LEU A 27 -22.51 25.41 -13.97
N PHE A 28 -22.23 24.68 -15.06
CA PHE A 28 -20.96 24.74 -15.77
C PHE A 28 -21.17 25.30 -17.19
N ASN A 29 -20.31 26.22 -17.60
CA ASN A 29 -20.29 26.73 -18.96
C ASN A 29 -19.40 25.86 -19.87
N THR A 30 -19.45 26.10 -21.18
CA THR A 30 -18.71 25.30 -22.17
C THR A 30 -17.18 25.40 -21.99
N GLU A 31 -16.68 26.56 -21.56
CA GLU A 31 -15.26 26.80 -21.35
C GLU A 31 -14.73 26.01 -20.14
N GLN A 32 -15.47 26.01 -19.04
CA GLN A 32 -15.18 25.18 -17.85
C GLN A 32 -15.19 23.70 -18.19
N MET A 33 -16.18 23.24 -18.97
CA MET A 33 -16.26 21.86 -19.40
C MET A 33 -15.07 21.44 -20.28
N ALA A 34 -14.61 22.33 -21.13
CA ALA A 34 -13.44 22.06 -21.99
C ALA A 34 -12.11 22.09 -21.23
N SER A 35 -11.98 22.91 -20.18
CA SER A 35 -10.73 23.10 -19.42
C SER A 35 -10.36 21.91 -18.55
N LEU A 36 -11.35 21.18 -18.01
CA LEU A 36 -11.12 20.07 -17.07
C LEU A 36 -10.89 18.71 -17.75
N GLY A 37 -11.27 18.57 -19.03
CA GLY A 37 -11.09 17.33 -19.78
C GLY A 37 -11.69 16.10 -19.07
N ASN A 38 -10.90 15.06 -18.86
CA ASN A 38 -11.34 13.87 -18.16
C ASN A 38 -11.39 14.02 -16.63
N GLY A 39 -10.70 15.06 -16.08
CA GLY A 39 -10.59 15.23 -14.63
C GLY A 39 -9.79 14.16 -13.93
N THR A 40 -10.06 13.95 -12.64
CA THR A 40 -9.36 12.97 -11.80
C THR A 40 -10.10 11.63 -11.80
N ASP A 41 -9.39 10.56 -12.15
CA ASP A 41 -9.88 9.20 -11.93
C ASP A 41 -9.38 8.68 -10.58
N TRP A 42 -10.23 8.75 -9.58
CA TRP A 42 -9.89 8.37 -8.21
C TRP A 42 -9.63 6.87 -8.04
N GLN A 43 -10.07 6.02 -8.96
CA GLN A 43 -9.67 4.61 -8.94
C GLN A 43 -8.19 4.47 -9.31
N ASP A 44 -7.71 5.20 -10.33
CA ASP A 44 -6.29 5.14 -10.72
C ASP A 44 -5.38 5.71 -9.63
N GLU A 45 -5.84 6.73 -8.89
CA GLU A 45 -5.10 7.27 -7.76
C GLU A 45 -5.10 6.32 -6.55
N THR A 46 -6.14 5.55 -6.35
CA THR A 46 -6.30 4.64 -5.21
C THR A 46 -5.61 3.29 -5.44
N PHE A 47 -5.63 2.78 -6.68
CA PHE A 47 -5.13 1.45 -6.97
C PHE A 47 -3.72 1.45 -7.53
N TYR A 48 -2.82 0.72 -6.90
CA TYR A 48 -1.49 0.44 -7.39
C TYR A 48 -1.49 -0.85 -8.23
N TYR A 49 -1.85 -0.75 -9.51
CA TYR A 49 -2.05 -1.91 -10.40
C TYR A 49 -0.80 -2.77 -10.60
N ASN A 50 0.38 -2.18 -10.51
CA ASN A 50 1.67 -2.85 -10.65
C ASN A 50 2.41 -2.94 -9.32
N ALA A 51 1.69 -3.16 -8.22
CA ALA A 51 2.28 -3.27 -6.90
C ALA A 51 3.43 -4.29 -6.89
N PRO A 52 4.67 -3.87 -6.58
CA PRO A 52 5.82 -4.74 -6.65
C PRO A 52 5.82 -5.76 -5.52
N VAL A 53 6.32 -6.95 -5.83
CA VAL A 53 6.63 -7.99 -4.85
C VAL A 53 8.09 -8.38 -5.02
N GLN A 54 8.84 -8.35 -3.92
CA GLN A 54 10.23 -8.73 -3.86
C GLN A 54 10.41 -9.88 -2.86
N ASN A 55 11.16 -10.90 -3.26
CA ASN A 55 11.52 -12.01 -2.39
C ASN A 55 12.99 -12.34 -2.60
N HIS A 56 13.78 -12.12 -1.58
CA HIS A 56 15.22 -12.38 -1.58
C HIS A 56 15.55 -13.39 -0.51
N GLN A 57 16.29 -14.44 -0.88
CA GLN A 57 16.76 -15.44 0.04
C GLN A 57 18.24 -15.74 -0.22
N VAL A 58 19.02 -15.73 0.84
CA VAL A 58 20.41 -16.14 0.83
C VAL A 58 20.57 -17.25 1.85
N SER A 59 21.27 -18.30 1.46
CA SER A 59 21.61 -19.41 2.36
C SER A 59 23.05 -19.85 2.19
N VAL A 60 23.58 -20.31 3.29
CA VAL A 60 24.92 -20.89 3.38
C VAL A 60 24.80 -22.22 4.12
N SER A 61 25.46 -23.24 3.60
CA SER A 61 25.56 -24.54 4.26
C SER A 61 26.96 -25.08 4.15
N GLY A 62 27.37 -25.86 5.12
CA GLY A 62 28.65 -26.50 5.12
C GLY A 62 28.69 -27.54 6.21
N GLY A 63 29.79 -28.29 6.24
CA GLY A 63 29.99 -29.29 7.27
C GLY A 63 31.35 -29.93 7.24
N THR A 64 31.61 -30.67 8.31
CA THR A 64 32.73 -31.60 8.50
C THR A 64 32.15 -32.95 8.87
N GLU A 65 33.04 -33.94 9.08
CA GLU A 65 32.60 -35.26 9.59
C GLU A 65 31.82 -35.17 10.93
N LYS A 66 32.10 -34.12 11.72
CA LYS A 66 31.53 -33.94 13.08
C LYS A 66 30.52 -32.82 13.21
N ALA A 67 30.34 -32.00 12.18
CA ALA A 67 29.40 -30.86 12.27
C ALA A 67 28.83 -30.53 10.91
N ASN A 68 27.53 -30.33 10.86
CA ASN A 68 26.81 -29.81 9.70
C ASN A 68 26.05 -28.57 10.11
N TYR A 69 26.08 -27.55 9.26
CA TYR A 69 25.33 -26.32 9.50
C TYR A 69 24.64 -25.82 8.25
N PHE A 70 23.52 -25.17 8.48
CA PHE A 70 22.74 -24.45 7.49
C PHE A 70 22.29 -23.12 8.11
N LEU A 71 22.55 -22.01 7.42
CA LEU A 71 22.07 -20.68 7.78
C LEU A 71 21.34 -20.08 6.58
N SER A 72 20.17 -19.52 6.81
CA SER A 72 19.38 -18.87 5.76
C SER A 72 18.81 -17.55 6.29
N PHE A 73 18.91 -16.51 5.45
CA PHE A 73 18.27 -15.22 5.64
C PHE A 73 17.28 -14.98 4.49
N GLY A 74 16.06 -14.58 4.81
CA GLY A 74 15.03 -14.22 3.85
C GLY A 74 14.50 -12.81 4.09
N TYR A 75 14.28 -12.08 3.02
CA TYR A 75 13.60 -10.80 2.97
C TYR A 75 12.47 -10.86 1.97
N PHE A 76 11.27 -10.54 2.42
CA PHE A 76 10.07 -10.43 1.59
C PHE A 76 9.49 -9.05 1.76
N ASP A 77 9.12 -8.40 0.64
CA ASP A 77 8.50 -7.08 0.59
C ASP A 77 7.40 -7.09 -0.46
N GLN A 78 6.21 -6.70 -0.07
CA GLN A 78 5.04 -6.63 -0.94
C GLN A 78 4.31 -5.32 -0.72
N ALA A 79 4.24 -4.49 -1.76
CA ALA A 79 3.38 -3.32 -1.76
C ALA A 79 1.90 -3.74 -1.85
N GLY A 80 1.03 -3.02 -1.17
CA GLY A 80 -0.41 -3.23 -1.26
C GLY A 80 -0.98 -2.69 -2.57
N ILE A 81 -2.11 -3.26 -2.99
CA ILE A 81 -2.83 -2.81 -4.19
C ILE A 81 -3.60 -1.52 -3.92
N VAL A 82 -4.13 -1.34 -2.71
CA VAL A 82 -4.89 -0.15 -2.32
C VAL A 82 -3.96 0.78 -1.53
N GLY A 83 -3.72 1.99 -2.04
CA GLY A 83 -2.84 2.98 -1.42
C GLY A 83 -1.36 2.58 -1.35
N GLY A 84 -0.93 1.53 -2.06
CA GLY A 84 0.46 1.08 -2.06
C GLY A 84 1.43 2.05 -2.71
N ASN A 85 0.96 2.83 -3.69
CA ASN A 85 1.71 3.92 -4.33
C ASN A 85 2.03 5.08 -3.38
N TYR A 86 1.32 5.20 -2.27
CA TYR A 86 1.55 6.18 -1.20
C TYR A 86 2.15 5.56 0.07
N ASP A 87 2.66 4.32 -0.01
CA ASP A 87 3.21 3.53 1.12
C ASP A 87 2.22 3.33 2.29
N LYS A 88 0.92 3.41 2.02
CA LYS A 88 -0.15 3.22 3.02
C LYS A 88 -0.51 1.76 3.24
N SER A 89 -0.12 0.89 2.32
CA SER A 89 -0.39 -0.54 2.40
C SER A 89 0.85 -1.31 1.94
N ASN A 90 1.47 -2.03 2.87
CA ASN A 90 2.63 -2.88 2.58
C ASN A 90 2.75 -4.02 3.59
N TYR A 91 3.48 -5.06 3.19
CA TYR A 91 3.84 -6.17 4.04
C TYR A 91 5.32 -6.50 3.86
N LYS A 92 6.08 -6.48 4.96
CA LYS A 92 7.51 -6.82 4.99
C LYS A 92 7.76 -7.95 5.97
N ARG A 93 8.58 -8.92 5.57
CA ARG A 93 9.01 -10.03 6.42
C ARG A 93 10.51 -10.21 6.35
N TYR A 94 11.11 -10.30 7.52
CA TYR A 94 12.50 -10.73 7.71
C TYR A 94 12.50 -12.09 8.37
N SER A 95 13.25 -13.04 7.85
CA SER A 95 13.37 -14.37 8.42
C SER A 95 14.82 -14.79 8.53
N LEU A 96 15.17 -15.39 9.65
CA LEU A 96 16.46 -16.02 9.89
C LEU A 96 16.20 -17.46 10.31
N ARG A 97 16.93 -18.38 9.72
CA ARG A 97 16.86 -19.79 10.08
C ARG A 97 18.25 -20.36 10.18
N SER A 98 18.52 -21.06 11.27
CA SER A 98 19.77 -21.78 11.49
C SER A 98 19.46 -23.22 11.92
N ASN A 99 20.04 -24.18 11.24
CA ASN A 99 19.96 -25.58 11.59
C ASN A 99 21.40 -26.11 11.67
N SER A 100 21.77 -26.70 12.79
CA SER A 100 23.11 -27.26 12.98
C SER A 100 23.02 -28.60 13.73
N ILE A 101 23.85 -29.52 13.36
CA ILE A 101 23.99 -30.79 14.03
C ILE A 101 25.50 -30.97 14.34
N TYR A 102 25.80 -31.27 15.57
CA TYR A 102 27.15 -31.49 16.08
C TYR A 102 27.27 -32.88 16.66
N ASN A 103 28.18 -33.67 16.15
CA ASN A 103 28.58 -34.93 16.79
C ASN A 103 29.50 -34.60 17.97
N ILE A 104 28.98 -34.74 19.20
CA ILE A 104 29.72 -34.44 20.44
C ILE A 104 30.60 -35.60 20.84
N PHE A 105 30.16 -36.83 20.58
CA PHE A 105 30.85 -38.03 20.98
C PHE A 105 30.60 -39.14 19.99
N GLU A 106 31.68 -39.82 19.60
CA GLU A 106 31.66 -41.04 18.77
C GLU A 106 32.69 -42.04 19.29
N THR A 107 32.30 -43.30 19.46
CA THR A 107 33.20 -44.40 19.79
C THR A 107 32.68 -45.71 19.21
N LYS A 108 33.57 -46.62 18.86
CA LYS A 108 33.22 -47.91 18.29
C LYS A 108 33.16 -49.06 19.32
N ASP A 109 33.60 -48.81 20.55
CA ASP A 109 33.90 -49.89 21.53
C ASP A 109 32.93 -49.94 22.71
N ARG A 110 31.74 -49.31 22.63
CA ARG A 110 30.77 -49.33 23.74
C ARG A 110 29.49 -50.06 23.36
N SER A 111 28.98 -50.85 24.30
CA SER A 111 27.78 -51.64 24.12
C SER A 111 26.50 -50.88 24.42
N PHE A 112 26.56 -49.68 24.98
CA PHE A 112 25.35 -48.94 25.39
C PHE A 112 25.03 -47.78 24.42
N PHE A 113 25.98 -46.93 24.06
CA PHE A 113 25.83 -45.92 23.01
C PHE A 113 27.15 -45.61 22.34
N ASN A 114 27.10 -45.42 21.04
CA ASN A 114 28.28 -45.20 20.22
C ASN A 114 28.36 -43.77 19.67
N ASN A 115 27.26 -43.01 19.71
CA ASN A 115 27.15 -41.68 19.12
C ASN A 115 26.27 -40.80 19.99
N ILE A 116 26.66 -39.51 20.12
CA ILE A 116 25.85 -38.46 20.72
C ILE A 116 25.89 -37.27 19.78
N ASP A 117 24.73 -36.94 19.19
CA ASP A 117 24.56 -35.77 18.33
C ASP A 117 23.72 -34.72 19.04
N LEU A 118 24.18 -33.48 18.95
CA LEU A 118 23.43 -32.28 19.38
C LEU A 118 22.89 -31.56 18.17
N GLY A 119 21.56 -31.54 18.04
CA GLY A 119 20.87 -30.75 17.03
C GLY A 119 20.42 -29.40 17.62
N VAL A 120 20.76 -28.30 16.95
CA VAL A 120 20.33 -26.96 17.29
C VAL A 120 19.58 -26.36 16.12
N ASN A 121 18.30 -26.03 16.35
CA ASN A 121 17.44 -25.40 15.36
C ASN A 121 16.94 -24.07 15.89
N VAL A 122 17.23 -22.97 15.20
CA VAL A 122 16.79 -21.64 15.55
C VAL A 122 16.05 -21.03 14.37
N GLY A 123 14.86 -20.51 14.62
CA GLY A 123 14.08 -19.77 13.65
C GLY A 123 13.63 -18.44 14.26
N TYR A 124 13.83 -17.38 13.52
CA TYR A 124 13.33 -16.04 13.85
C TYR A 124 12.61 -15.45 12.66
N SER A 125 11.45 -14.87 12.89
CA SER A 125 10.70 -14.12 11.87
C SER A 125 10.17 -12.83 12.48
N ARG A 126 10.31 -11.75 11.72
CA ARG A 126 9.72 -10.46 12.05
C ARG A 126 8.91 -9.96 10.87
N ASP A 127 7.62 -9.76 11.11
CA ASP A 127 6.69 -9.22 10.13
C ASP A 127 6.35 -7.77 10.50
N LYS A 128 6.24 -6.94 9.47
CA LYS A 128 5.68 -5.59 9.55
C LYS A 128 4.60 -5.46 8.50
N SER A 129 3.37 -5.19 8.92
CA SER A 129 2.24 -4.94 8.04
C SER A 129 1.72 -3.54 8.30
N THR A 130 1.53 -2.79 7.23
CA THR A 130 0.80 -1.53 7.23
C THR A 130 -0.41 -1.75 6.32
N GLY A 131 -1.57 -1.35 6.75
CA GLY A 131 -2.80 -1.54 5.98
C GLY A 131 -3.71 -0.35 6.14
N ILE A 132 -4.65 -0.22 5.24
CA ILE A 132 -5.69 0.80 5.23
C ILE A 132 -6.98 0.13 5.71
N GLU A 133 -7.71 0.81 6.57
CA GLU A 133 -9.07 0.38 6.93
C GLU A 133 -9.99 0.50 5.71
N THR A 134 -10.44 -0.64 5.22
CA THR A 134 -11.28 -0.69 4.01
C THR A 134 -12.76 -0.49 4.31
N ASN A 135 -13.15 -0.53 5.58
CA ASN A 135 -14.55 -0.40 6.01
C ASN A 135 -14.60 0.19 7.43
N SER A 136 -14.72 1.50 7.54
CA SER A 136 -14.85 2.23 8.80
C SER A 136 -16.23 2.91 8.89
N GLU A 137 -16.59 3.41 10.08
CA GLU A 137 -17.80 4.23 10.28
C GLU A 137 -17.76 5.55 9.51
N TYR A 138 -16.57 6.00 9.10
CA TYR A 138 -16.36 7.23 8.32
C TYR A 138 -16.38 6.99 6.81
N GLY A 139 -16.56 5.76 6.36
CA GLY A 139 -16.66 5.40 4.96
C GLY A 139 -15.72 4.27 4.54
N SER A 140 -15.72 3.98 3.26
CA SER A 140 -14.87 3.00 2.61
C SER A 140 -14.02 3.68 1.54
N ILE A 141 -12.71 3.47 1.58
CA ILE A 141 -11.79 3.98 0.56
C ILE A 141 -12.23 3.56 -0.84
N LEU A 142 -12.63 2.31 -0.99
CA LEU A 142 -13.10 1.78 -2.27
C LEU A 142 -14.42 2.43 -2.71
N GLY A 143 -15.33 2.66 -1.77
CA GLY A 143 -16.57 3.39 -2.01
C GLY A 143 -16.28 4.84 -2.40
N SER A 144 -15.43 5.51 -1.66
CA SER A 144 -15.01 6.89 -1.92
C SER A 144 -14.35 7.04 -3.29
N ALA A 145 -13.49 6.13 -3.69
CA ALA A 145 -12.86 6.14 -5.02
C ALA A 145 -13.85 6.02 -6.18
N LEU A 146 -15.05 5.47 -5.94
CA LEU A 146 -16.12 5.36 -6.94
C LEU A 146 -17.08 6.57 -6.95
N THR A 147 -17.21 7.26 -5.83
CA THR A 147 -18.25 8.29 -5.64
C THR A 147 -17.69 9.71 -5.56
N PHE A 148 -16.38 9.84 -5.38
CA PHE A 148 -15.79 11.15 -5.26
C PHE A 148 -15.79 11.91 -6.59
N SER A 149 -15.95 13.25 -6.51
CA SER A 149 -16.10 14.07 -7.70
C SER A 149 -14.84 14.07 -8.58
N PRO A 150 -14.97 13.78 -9.88
CA PRO A 150 -13.84 13.84 -10.82
C PRO A 150 -13.37 15.28 -11.10
N LEU A 151 -14.09 16.29 -10.61
CA LEU A 151 -13.74 17.71 -10.77
C LEU A 151 -12.66 18.16 -9.81
N VAL A 152 -12.41 17.42 -8.74
CA VAL A 152 -11.39 17.75 -7.74
C VAL A 152 -10.05 17.22 -8.19
N PRO A 153 -9.00 18.07 -8.35
CA PRO A 153 -7.66 17.62 -8.67
C PRO A 153 -7.03 16.91 -7.47
N VAL A 154 -6.07 16.00 -7.72
CA VAL A 154 -5.35 15.29 -6.65
C VAL A 154 -4.61 16.25 -5.73
N TYR A 155 -3.89 17.21 -6.33
CA TYR A 155 -3.12 18.21 -5.60
C TYR A 155 -3.71 19.60 -5.79
N ALA A 156 -3.74 20.37 -4.72
CA ALA A 156 -4.17 21.76 -4.73
C ALA A 156 -3.14 22.64 -5.46
N ASP A 157 -3.63 23.66 -6.13
CA ASP A 157 -2.81 24.78 -6.58
C ASP A 157 -2.24 25.57 -5.38
N GLU A 158 -1.34 26.51 -5.65
CA GLU A 158 -0.65 27.25 -4.58
C GLU A 158 -1.59 28.05 -3.68
N GLU A 159 -2.64 28.66 -4.24
CA GLU A 159 -3.59 29.47 -3.49
C GLU A 159 -4.50 28.57 -2.61
N THR A 160 -5.03 27.51 -3.20
CA THR A 160 -5.84 26.52 -2.48
C THR A 160 -5.01 25.80 -1.41
N ALA A 161 -3.76 25.44 -1.72
CA ALA A 161 -2.85 24.80 -0.77
C ALA A 161 -2.56 25.71 0.44
N ALA A 162 -2.31 27.01 0.21
CA ALA A 162 -2.12 27.96 1.29
C ALA A 162 -3.36 28.09 2.17
N SER A 163 -4.55 28.11 1.57
CA SER A 163 -5.83 28.14 2.29
C SER A 163 -6.06 26.87 3.12
N ILE A 164 -5.80 25.70 2.52
CA ILE A 164 -5.90 24.41 3.22
C ILE A 164 -4.96 24.37 4.43
N LEU A 165 -3.69 24.77 4.26
CA LEU A 165 -2.71 24.77 5.34
C LEU A 165 -3.01 25.80 6.44
N ALA A 166 -3.64 26.93 6.10
CA ALA A 166 -4.07 27.91 7.08
C ALA A 166 -5.20 27.37 7.97
N GLN A 167 -6.12 26.61 7.38
CA GLN A 167 -7.25 26.00 8.10
C GLN A 167 -6.87 24.68 8.78
N TYR A 168 -6.00 23.89 8.13
CA TYR A 168 -5.56 22.56 8.57
C TYR A 168 -4.01 22.47 8.56
N PRO A 169 -3.33 22.95 9.61
CA PRO A 169 -1.85 22.96 9.66
C PRO A 169 -1.19 21.59 9.50
N PHE A 170 -1.94 20.53 9.77
CA PHE A 170 -1.49 19.13 9.65
C PHE A 170 -2.04 18.43 8.39
N ALA A 171 -2.46 19.20 7.38
CA ALA A 171 -2.92 18.65 6.11
C ALA A 171 -1.86 17.71 5.50
N VAL A 172 -2.31 16.61 4.94
CA VAL A 172 -1.43 15.58 4.38
C VAL A 172 -0.75 16.10 3.13
N LYS A 173 0.54 15.80 3.01
CA LYS A 173 1.39 16.21 1.89
C LYS A 173 2.06 14.99 1.26
N ASN A 174 2.32 15.11 -0.04
CA ASN A 174 3.22 14.23 -0.75
C ASN A 174 4.42 15.06 -1.25
N GLY A 175 5.53 15.02 -0.50
CA GLY A 175 6.63 15.98 -0.68
C GLY A 175 6.16 17.40 -0.38
N ASP A 176 6.36 18.30 -1.36
CA ASP A 176 5.94 19.72 -1.25
C ASP A 176 4.49 19.95 -1.69
N LYS A 177 3.82 18.94 -2.26
CA LYS A 177 2.46 19.05 -2.77
C LYS A 177 1.44 18.78 -1.69
N VAL A 178 0.43 19.63 -1.57
CA VAL A 178 -0.71 19.49 -0.66
C VAL A 178 -1.86 18.83 -1.40
N PHE A 179 -2.47 17.80 -0.80
CA PHE A 179 -3.66 17.20 -1.37
C PHE A 179 -4.84 18.19 -1.35
N SER A 180 -5.64 18.20 -2.42
CA SER A 180 -6.79 19.10 -2.57
C SER A 180 -7.91 18.87 -1.57
N ILE A 181 -7.92 17.69 -0.94
CA ILE A 181 -9.01 17.26 -0.08
C ILE A 181 -8.61 17.50 1.37
N PRO A 182 -9.42 18.26 2.14
CA PRO A 182 -9.19 18.40 3.56
C PRO A 182 -9.33 17.06 4.28
N PRO A 183 -8.67 16.91 5.44
CA PRO A 183 -8.44 15.63 6.14
C PRO A 183 -9.64 14.73 6.42
N SER A 184 -10.88 15.25 6.35
CA SER A 184 -12.08 14.51 6.75
C SER A 184 -12.60 13.47 5.75
N GLY A 185 -12.09 13.44 4.50
CA GLY A 185 -12.65 12.57 3.46
C GLY A 185 -11.67 11.57 2.85
N PHE A 186 -10.37 11.89 2.84
CA PHE A 186 -9.35 11.07 2.18
C PHE A 186 -8.05 10.92 2.98
N GLN A 187 -8.07 11.20 4.28
CA GLN A 187 -6.92 11.02 5.16
C GLN A 187 -6.32 9.61 5.12
N GLU A 188 -7.11 8.63 4.75
CA GLU A 188 -6.66 7.24 4.69
C GLU A 188 -6.00 6.88 3.37
N ILE A 189 -6.20 7.66 2.29
CA ILE A 189 -5.56 7.42 0.98
C ILE A 189 -4.29 8.26 0.84
N ALA A 190 -4.23 9.41 1.47
CA ALA A 190 -3.11 10.34 1.33
C ALA A 190 -2.04 10.20 2.43
#